data_e83ee9e5a23e11c15e4887a4162f03b4
#
_entry.id   e83ee9e5a23e11c15e4887a4162f03b4
#
_cell.length_a   1.000
_cell.length_b   1.000
_cell.length_c   1.000
_cell.angle_alpha   90.00
_cell.angle_beta   90.00
_cell.angle_gamma   90.00
#
_symmetry.space_group_name_H-M   'P 1'
#
loop_
_entity.id
_entity.type
_entity.pdbx_description
1 polymer ?
#
loop_
_entity_poly.entity_id
_entity_poly.type
_entity_poly.pdbx_seq_one_letter_code
_entity_poly.pdbx_strand_id
1 'polypeptide(L)'
;QLNILINYFKGLHIEKNANLETKLFAEVGTYQIKTGMDIGIMIGSLDPFHFFDNIINTNENKLSFYLGTRQEYYFHDYNIEGSLFNDDAELVLESKKYRNIIQVGLLKRLNQLQILATYNSMSQDNHKQRFKRHPYLKISITYLLN
;
A
#
# COMPACT_ATOMS: atom_id res chain seq x y z
N GLN A 1 -3.77 0.85 -21.14
CA GLN A 1 -4.08 1.11 -19.73
C GLN A 1 -3.47 2.44 -19.35
N LEU A 2 -4.27 3.40 -18.89
CA LEU A 2 -3.82 4.70 -18.47
C LEU A 2 -4.20 4.91 -17.00
N ASN A 3 -3.21 5.21 -16.15
CA ASN A 3 -3.42 5.60 -14.77
C ASN A 3 -2.62 6.86 -14.47
N ILE A 4 -3.26 7.82 -13.85
CA ILE A 4 -2.65 9.04 -13.32
C ILE A 4 -2.65 8.91 -11.81
N LEU A 5 -1.46 8.95 -11.21
CA LEU A 5 -1.27 8.87 -9.77
C LEU A 5 -0.59 10.14 -9.27
N ILE A 6 -1.23 10.82 -8.35
CA ILE A 6 -0.70 12.01 -7.68
C ILE A 6 -0.42 11.64 -6.23
N ASN A 7 0.83 11.86 -5.78
CA ASN A 7 1.28 11.54 -4.44
C ASN A 7 1.88 12.76 -3.75
N TYR A 8 1.59 12.90 -2.47
CA TYR A 8 2.26 13.84 -1.58
C TYR A 8 2.79 13.09 -0.37
N PHE A 9 4.09 13.20 -0.10
CA PHE A 9 4.78 12.49 0.99
C PHE A 9 5.29 13.46 2.02
N LYS A 10 5.22 13.06 3.29
CA LYS A 10 5.88 13.75 4.39
C LYS A 10 6.39 12.73 5.41
N GLY A 11 7.70 12.71 5.60
CA GLY A 11 8.37 11.97 6.67
C GLY A 11 8.69 12.92 7.83
N LEU A 12 8.52 12.45 9.05
CA LEU A 12 8.91 13.16 10.27
C LEU A 12 9.80 12.24 11.11
N HIS A 13 11.02 12.70 11.41
CA HIS A 13 11.86 12.04 12.39
C HIS A 13 11.28 12.22 13.78
N ILE A 14 11.00 11.11 14.48
CA ILE A 14 10.51 11.14 15.85
C ILE A 14 11.70 10.99 16.80
N GLU A 15 12.61 10.04 16.51
CA GLU A 15 13.82 9.76 17.28
C GLU A 15 14.94 9.25 16.36
N LYS A 16 16.15 9.02 16.93
CA LYS A 16 17.36 8.57 16.18
C LYS A 16 17.14 7.34 15.28
N ASN A 17 16.15 6.49 15.58
CA ASN A 17 15.88 5.26 14.85
C ASN A 17 14.39 5.07 14.53
N ALA A 18 13.57 6.12 14.58
CA ALA A 18 12.14 6.03 14.33
C ALA A 18 11.64 7.17 13.45
N ASN A 19 10.93 6.81 12.40
CA ASN A 19 10.29 7.73 11.45
C ASN A 19 8.79 7.52 11.43
N LEU A 20 8.03 8.61 11.45
CA LEU A 20 6.61 8.63 11.07
C LEU A 20 6.53 9.00 9.59
N GLU A 21 5.84 8.21 8.83
CA GLU A 21 5.59 8.45 7.41
C GLU A 21 4.12 8.70 7.16
N THR A 22 3.84 9.70 6.36
CA THR A 22 2.50 10.00 5.87
C THR A 22 2.54 10.19 4.37
N LYS A 23 1.54 9.66 3.67
CA LYS A 23 1.34 9.84 2.24
C LYS A 23 -0.12 10.15 1.98
N LEU A 24 -0.39 11.17 1.18
CA LEU A 24 -1.70 11.39 0.56
C LEU A 24 -1.59 11.01 -0.91
N PHE A 25 -2.62 10.38 -1.45
CA PHE A 25 -2.64 10.01 -2.86
C PHE A 25 -4.02 10.13 -3.47
N ALA A 26 -4.05 10.39 -4.78
CA ALA A 26 -5.21 10.31 -5.62
C ALA A 26 -4.86 9.56 -6.90
N GLU A 27 -5.70 8.63 -7.31
CA GLU A 27 -5.54 7.82 -8.51
C GLU A 27 -6.78 7.94 -9.39
N VAL A 28 -6.56 8.24 -10.67
CA VAL A 28 -7.58 8.24 -11.71
C VAL A 28 -7.08 7.36 -12.84
N GLY A 29 -7.79 6.29 -13.12
CA GLY A 29 -7.37 5.32 -14.12
C GLY A 29 -8.50 4.49 -14.71
N THR A 30 -8.11 3.60 -15.62
CA THR A 30 -9.03 2.70 -16.30
C THR A 30 -9.58 1.58 -15.43
N TYR A 31 -9.05 1.37 -14.23
CA TYR A 31 -9.51 0.34 -13.30
C TYR A 31 -10.16 0.89 -12.05
N GLN A 32 -9.79 2.09 -11.63
CA GLN A 32 -10.27 2.65 -10.38
C GLN A 32 -10.10 4.17 -10.34
N ILE A 33 -11.01 4.80 -9.63
CA ILE A 33 -10.90 6.21 -9.23
C ILE A 33 -10.95 6.23 -7.72
N LYS A 34 -9.84 6.60 -7.08
CA LYS A 34 -9.74 6.59 -5.61
C LYS A 34 -8.83 7.68 -5.07
N THR A 35 -9.01 7.97 -3.82
CA THR A 35 -8.07 8.76 -3.02
C THR A 35 -7.78 8.04 -1.71
N GLY A 36 -6.69 8.40 -1.06
CA GLY A 36 -6.35 7.75 0.18
C GLY A 36 -5.19 8.38 0.93
N MET A 37 -4.92 7.76 2.06
CA MET A 37 -3.88 8.19 2.98
C MET A 37 -3.17 6.96 3.56
N ASP A 38 -1.83 7.02 3.59
CA ASP A 38 -0.98 6.09 4.31
C ASP A 38 -0.44 6.79 5.56
N ILE A 39 -0.43 6.08 6.67
CA ILE A 39 0.24 6.48 7.90
C ILE A 39 0.98 5.28 8.44
N GLY A 40 2.27 5.45 8.75
CA GLY A 40 3.07 4.36 9.29
C GLY A 40 4.26 4.83 10.11
N ILE A 41 4.72 3.95 10.97
CA ILE A 41 5.92 4.12 11.78
C ILE A 41 6.93 3.08 11.34
N MET A 42 8.16 3.53 11.06
CA MET A 42 9.31 2.67 10.82
C MET A 42 10.33 2.84 11.93
N ILE A 43 10.84 1.73 12.42
CA ILE A 43 11.87 1.65 13.45
C ILE A 43 13.07 0.89 12.88
N GLY A 44 14.29 1.43 13.04
CA GLY A 44 15.54 0.79 12.63
C GLY A 44 16.28 1.45 11.49
N SER A 45 15.61 2.10 10.54
CA SER A 45 16.23 2.89 9.47
C SER A 45 15.69 4.32 9.49
N LEU A 46 16.55 5.27 9.11
CA LEU A 46 16.18 6.68 9.01
C LEU A 46 15.83 7.10 7.59
N ASP A 47 16.09 6.24 6.60
CA ASP A 47 15.81 6.56 5.21
C ASP A 47 14.30 6.62 4.97
N PRO A 48 13.80 7.61 4.21
CA PRO A 48 12.39 7.69 3.83
C PRO A 48 11.98 6.43 3.08
N PHE A 49 10.89 5.86 3.50
CA PHE A 49 10.47 4.56 3.05
C PHE A 49 8.98 4.54 2.72
N HIS A 50 8.64 4.04 1.55
CA HIS A 50 7.26 3.94 1.09
C HIS A 50 6.83 2.48 1.09
N PHE A 51 6.42 1.99 2.25
CA PHE A 51 6.17 0.57 2.50
C PHE A 51 5.06 0.00 1.62
N PHE A 52 3.97 0.71 1.45
CA PHE A 52 2.86 0.25 0.62
C PHE A 52 3.19 0.19 -0.88
N ASP A 53 4.13 0.99 -1.34
CA ASP A 53 4.55 1.03 -2.74
C ASP A 53 5.75 0.12 -3.02
N ASN A 54 6.30 -0.53 -1.97
CA ASN A 54 7.51 -1.36 -2.03
C ASN A 54 8.75 -0.64 -2.60
N ILE A 55 8.75 0.69 -2.55
CA ILE A 55 9.90 1.49 -2.95
C ILE A 55 10.82 1.58 -1.75
N ILE A 56 11.97 0.94 -1.86
CA ILE A 56 12.95 0.86 -0.79
C ILE A 56 14.25 1.47 -1.28
N ASN A 57 14.64 2.54 -0.66
CA ASN A 57 15.92 3.18 -0.93
C ASN A 57 16.69 3.36 0.39
N THR A 58 17.01 2.25 1.03
CA THR A 58 17.86 2.29 2.23
C THR A 58 19.26 1.78 1.91
N ASN A 59 20.25 2.57 2.28
CA ASN A 59 21.68 2.21 2.18
C ASN A 59 22.20 1.50 3.43
N GLU A 60 21.39 1.38 4.47
CA GLU A 60 21.81 0.85 5.75
C GLU A 60 21.60 -0.67 5.88
N ASN A 61 22.64 -1.39 6.30
CA ASN A 61 22.59 -2.83 6.64
C ASN A 61 21.86 -3.10 7.97
N LYS A 62 20.77 -2.40 8.24
CA LYS A 62 19.99 -2.54 9.47
C LYS A 62 18.73 -3.38 9.24
N LEU A 63 18.26 -4.01 10.31
CA LEU A 63 16.92 -4.58 10.38
C LEU A 63 15.95 -3.46 10.72
N SER A 64 14.91 -3.31 9.91
CA SER A 64 13.87 -2.31 10.13
C SER A 64 12.52 -2.99 10.29
N PHE A 65 11.73 -2.48 11.22
CA PHE A 65 10.36 -2.89 11.47
C PHE A 65 9.40 -1.79 11.05
N TYR A 66 8.31 -2.16 10.42
CA TYR A 66 7.26 -1.24 9.98
C TYR A 66 5.88 -1.64 10.49
N LEU A 67 5.11 -0.66 10.93
CA LEU A 67 3.69 -0.78 11.22
C LEU A 67 2.96 0.39 10.56
N GLY A 68 1.97 0.11 9.72
CA GLY A 68 1.22 1.16 9.06
C GLY A 68 -0.18 0.77 8.66
N THR A 69 -0.93 1.77 8.27
CA THR A 69 -2.28 1.63 7.74
C THR A 69 -2.46 2.50 6.51
N ARG A 70 -3.17 1.95 5.54
CA ARG A 70 -3.68 2.65 4.36
C ARG A 70 -5.18 2.77 4.46
N GLN A 71 -5.69 3.99 4.27
CA GLN A 71 -7.11 4.29 4.21
C GLN A 71 -7.44 4.74 2.80
N GLU A 72 -8.41 4.10 2.14
CA GLU A 72 -8.78 4.38 0.76
C GLU A 72 -10.26 4.68 0.65
N TYR A 73 -10.61 5.66 -0.18
CA TYR A 73 -11.96 5.94 -0.61
C TYR A 73 -12.06 5.77 -2.11
N TYR A 74 -12.92 4.87 -2.55
CA TYR A 74 -13.17 4.55 -3.96
C TYR A 74 -14.39 5.34 -4.45
N PHE A 75 -14.17 6.20 -5.42
CA PHE A 75 -15.27 6.84 -6.15
C PHE A 75 -15.88 5.85 -7.12
N HIS A 76 -15.02 5.06 -7.79
CA HIS A 76 -15.42 3.97 -8.66
C HIS A 76 -14.35 2.88 -8.73
N ASP A 77 -14.81 1.62 -8.73
CA ASP A 77 -13.96 0.44 -8.89
C ASP A 77 -14.49 -0.40 -10.06
N TYR A 78 -13.87 -0.22 -11.22
CA TYR A 78 -14.31 -0.88 -12.48
C TYR A 78 -14.22 -2.41 -12.40
N ASN A 79 -13.35 -2.97 -11.56
CA ASN A 79 -13.25 -4.41 -11.41
C ASN A 79 -14.43 -5.02 -10.66
N ILE A 80 -15.17 -4.22 -9.92
CA ILE A 80 -16.29 -4.66 -9.08
C ILE A 80 -17.62 -4.10 -9.60
N GLU A 81 -17.64 -2.81 -9.93
CA GLU A 81 -18.84 -2.06 -10.35
C GLU A 81 -19.07 -2.09 -11.87
N GLY A 82 -18.11 -2.63 -12.64
CA GLY A 82 -18.19 -2.62 -14.11
C GLY A 82 -17.83 -1.26 -14.71
N SER A 83 -18.02 -1.15 -16.03
CA SER A 83 -17.70 0.07 -16.78
C SER A 83 -18.74 1.18 -16.55
N LEU A 84 -18.27 2.44 -16.43
CA LEU A 84 -19.17 3.60 -16.42
C LEU A 84 -19.87 3.85 -17.76
N PHE A 85 -19.40 3.21 -18.84
CA PHE A 85 -19.86 3.47 -20.21
C PHE A 85 -20.53 2.27 -20.87
N ASN A 86 -20.60 1.13 -20.18
CA ASN A 86 -21.20 -0.09 -20.72
C ASN A 86 -21.96 -0.83 -19.63
N ASP A 87 -23.28 -0.85 -19.75
CA ASP A 87 -24.20 -1.49 -18.80
C ASP A 87 -24.37 -3.01 -19.05
N ASP A 88 -23.70 -3.59 -20.06
CA ASP A 88 -23.84 -5.00 -20.45
C ASP A 88 -22.98 -5.97 -19.60
N ALA A 89 -22.43 -5.52 -18.47
CA ALA A 89 -21.64 -6.38 -17.60
C ALA A 89 -22.54 -7.42 -16.90
N GLU A 90 -22.33 -8.71 -17.18
CA GLU A 90 -23.11 -9.83 -16.62
C GLU A 90 -23.05 -9.93 -15.09
N LEU A 91 -22.04 -9.36 -14.44
CA LEU A 91 -21.85 -9.41 -13.01
C LEU A 91 -21.34 -8.05 -12.49
N VAL A 92 -22.26 -7.27 -11.97
CA VAL A 92 -21.96 -6.02 -11.27
C VAL A 92 -22.20 -6.23 -9.77
N LEU A 93 -21.20 -5.94 -8.95
CA LEU A 93 -21.31 -5.96 -7.50
C LEU A 93 -21.20 -4.55 -6.95
N GLU A 94 -21.91 -4.29 -5.86
CA GLU A 94 -21.75 -3.03 -5.14
C GLU A 94 -20.41 -3.04 -4.37
N SER A 95 -19.51 -2.12 -4.74
CA SER A 95 -18.21 -2.00 -4.08
C SER A 95 -18.33 -1.27 -2.74
N LYS A 96 -17.50 -1.65 -1.78
CA LYS A 96 -17.31 -0.85 -0.59
C LYS A 96 -16.46 0.36 -0.91
N LYS A 97 -17.05 1.54 -0.74
CA LYS A 97 -16.39 2.81 -1.02
C LYS A 97 -15.21 3.07 -0.09
N TYR A 98 -15.32 2.67 1.18
CA TYR A 98 -14.24 2.81 2.14
C TYR A 98 -13.56 1.47 2.40
N ARG A 99 -12.24 1.46 2.22
CA ARG A 99 -11.39 0.28 2.44
C ARG A 99 -10.19 0.65 3.28
N ASN A 100 -9.72 -0.31 4.07
CA ASN A 100 -8.49 -0.14 4.82
C ASN A 100 -7.55 -1.34 4.69
N ILE A 101 -6.25 -1.06 4.77
CA ILE A 101 -5.19 -2.06 4.84
C ILE A 101 -4.37 -1.78 6.08
N ILE A 102 -4.15 -2.80 6.90
CA ILE A 102 -3.17 -2.77 7.98
C ILE A 102 -1.96 -3.57 7.51
N GLN A 103 -0.77 -3.03 7.65
CA GLN A 103 0.46 -3.68 7.23
C GLN A 103 1.48 -3.70 8.36
N VAL A 104 2.06 -4.87 8.57
CA VAL A 104 3.24 -5.07 9.44
C VAL A 104 4.35 -5.62 8.57
N GLY A 105 5.56 -5.12 8.72
CA GLY A 105 6.66 -5.54 7.86
C GLY A 105 8.01 -5.58 8.55
N LEU A 106 8.88 -6.41 8.00
CA LEU A 106 10.29 -6.50 8.33
C LEU A 106 11.10 -6.29 7.07
N LEU A 107 12.09 -5.42 7.16
CA LEU A 107 13.03 -5.14 6.11
C LEU A 107 14.44 -5.43 6.59
N LYS A 108 15.20 -6.21 5.82
CA LYS A 108 16.62 -6.43 6.02
C LYS A 108 17.37 -6.23 4.72
N ARG A 109 18.41 -5.39 4.77
CA ARG A 109 19.40 -5.29 3.70
C ARG A 109 20.67 -6.04 4.07
N LEU A 110 21.21 -6.76 3.10
CA LEU A 110 22.47 -7.50 3.19
C LEU A 110 23.29 -7.11 1.95
N ASN A 111 24.11 -6.08 2.04
CA ASN A 111 24.85 -5.50 0.91
C ASN A 111 23.93 -5.15 -0.27
N GLN A 112 24.02 -5.93 -1.36
CA GLN A 112 23.20 -5.76 -2.56
C GLN A 112 21.85 -6.48 -2.49
N LEU A 113 21.65 -7.34 -1.50
CA LEU A 113 20.40 -8.09 -1.33
C LEU A 113 19.50 -7.40 -0.32
N GLN A 114 18.24 -7.25 -0.68
CA GLN A 114 17.21 -6.69 0.18
C GLN A 114 16.06 -7.68 0.32
N ILE A 115 15.69 -7.97 1.55
CA ILE A 115 14.59 -8.88 1.88
C ILE A 115 13.53 -8.09 2.62
N LEU A 116 12.32 -8.09 2.08
CA LEU A 116 11.14 -7.47 2.67
C LEU A 116 10.08 -8.54 2.90
N ALA A 117 9.65 -8.70 4.14
CA ALA A 117 8.52 -9.56 4.50
C ALA A 117 7.39 -8.67 5.07
N THR A 118 6.19 -8.75 4.50
CA THR A 118 5.03 -7.99 4.97
C THR A 118 3.82 -8.88 5.19
N TYR A 119 3.17 -8.69 6.31
CA TYR A 119 1.84 -9.20 6.60
C TYR A 119 0.83 -8.08 6.38
N ASN A 120 -0.15 -8.33 5.54
CA ASN A 120 -1.19 -7.38 5.19
C ASN A 120 -2.55 -7.93 5.57
N SER A 121 -3.41 -7.07 6.08
CA SER A 121 -4.80 -7.38 6.38
C SER A 121 -5.68 -6.32 5.74
N MET A 122 -6.37 -6.70 4.65
CA MET A 122 -7.26 -5.81 3.89
C MET A 122 -8.71 -5.97 4.31
N SER A 123 -9.47 -4.89 4.32
CA SER A 123 -10.93 -4.94 4.47
C SER A 123 -11.59 -5.54 3.23
N GLN A 124 -12.86 -5.87 3.34
CA GLN A 124 -13.68 -6.31 2.19
C GLN A 124 -13.72 -5.26 1.09
N ASP A 125 -13.75 -5.72 -0.17
CA ASP A 125 -13.91 -4.89 -1.35
C ASP A 125 -15.39 -4.70 -1.76
N ASN A 126 -16.26 -5.65 -1.39
CA ASN A 126 -17.70 -5.60 -1.64
C ASN A 126 -18.49 -6.24 -0.47
N HIS A 127 -19.80 -5.98 -0.44
CA HIS A 127 -20.67 -6.43 0.65
C HIS A 127 -20.98 -7.93 0.64
N LYS A 128 -20.79 -8.63 -0.48
CA LYS A 128 -21.08 -10.07 -0.62
C LYS A 128 -19.91 -10.96 -0.24
N GLN A 129 -18.74 -10.41 0.08
CA GLN A 129 -17.60 -11.21 0.51
C GLN A 129 -17.86 -11.85 1.87
N ARG A 130 -17.56 -13.17 1.97
CA ARG A 130 -17.78 -13.98 3.16
C ARG A 130 -16.93 -13.51 4.36
N PHE A 131 -15.68 -13.13 4.11
CA PHE A 131 -14.76 -12.73 5.16
C PHE A 131 -14.65 -11.21 5.22
N LYS A 132 -14.72 -10.66 6.42
CA LYS A 132 -14.61 -9.21 6.67
C LYS A 132 -13.19 -8.66 6.40
N ARG A 133 -12.18 -9.53 6.42
CA ARG A 133 -10.79 -9.18 6.15
C ARG A 133 -10.09 -10.30 5.38
N HIS A 134 -9.14 -9.91 4.52
CA HIS A 134 -8.31 -10.80 3.73
C HIS A 134 -6.85 -10.62 4.13
N PRO A 135 -6.31 -11.51 4.99
CA PRO A 135 -4.90 -11.48 5.34
C PRO A 135 -4.05 -12.16 4.25
N TYR A 136 -2.87 -11.62 3.98
CA TYR A 136 -1.87 -12.26 3.15
C TYR A 136 -0.45 -11.89 3.58
N LEU A 137 0.48 -12.81 3.37
CA LEU A 137 1.91 -12.60 3.55
C LEU A 137 2.55 -12.36 2.18
N LYS A 138 3.41 -11.36 2.09
CA LYS A 138 4.22 -11.09 0.90
C LYS A 138 5.69 -11.07 1.31
N ILE A 139 6.52 -11.81 0.54
CA ILE A 139 7.97 -11.77 0.66
C ILE A 139 8.53 -11.27 -0.67
N SER A 140 9.35 -10.23 -0.60
CA SER A 140 10.03 -9.65 -1.76
C SER A 140 11.53 -9.73 -1.54
N ILE A 141 12.24 -10.20 -2.54
CA ILE A 141 13.71 -10.25 -2.58
C ILE A 141 14.15 -9.40 -3.75
N THR A 142 14.94 -8.37 -3.48
CA THR A 142 15.44 -7.44 -4.48
C THR A 142 16.95 -7.48 -4.49
N TYR A 143 17.53 -7.63 -5.67
CA TYR A 143 18.98 -7.52 -5.87
C TYR A 143 19.29 -6.19 -6.56
N LEU A 144 20.14 -5.39 -5.93
CA LEU A 144 20.56 -4.09 -6.44
C LEU A 144 21.80 -4.26 -7.30
N LEU A 145 21.68 -4.01 -8.59
CA LEU A 145 22.81 -3.96 -9.53
C LEU A 145 23.51 -2.61 -9.37
N ASN A 146 24.84 -2.64 -9.18
CA ASN A 146 25.67 -1.43 -9.15
C ASN A 146 26.10 -1.06 -10.58
#